data_9221c8e13af150ccde7497677ff644c8
#
_entry.id   9221c8e13af150ccde7497677ff644c8
#
_cell.length_a   1.000
_cell.length_b   1.000
_cell.length_c   1.000
_cell.angle_alpha   90.00
_cell.angle_beta   90.00
_cell.angle_gamma   90.00
#
_symmetry.space_group_name_H-M   'P 1'
#
loop_
_entity.id
_entity.type
_entity.pdbx_description
1 polymer ?
#
loop_
_entity_poly.entity_id
_entity_poly.type
_entity_poly.pdbx_seq_one_letter_code
_entity_poly.pdbx_strand_id
1 'polypeptide(L)'
;LLGEIHGNAILKQAGKIAFDLIEEIKSKSLVIRETNSLLEARKLISKLDGIETKDLRLLIRAFGVYFDLLNLAEQQARVRSLRKKEMLNNDEPLRESVEAALIELRESGVKGCEIHNLLQSANIVPVFTAHPSEARRRTVLDKLDCLALCLDRLEYEILLPSEKNEILDSIAEQIETFWVTKSVRDDKPKVIDEVRQVIETVMDSLVKIVPRFCRDIDYALTKVFPGEVIDIPAFLSFGSWIGGDRDGNPFVTHDVTESAIKLNQETILKYYIKQVHFLGGILSHADLFISPGQKLIDSISNDKSLFPSDDSGNINEPYRLKCLLIDKKLKNTLTYLKTLKLSWGSPVELPKNIYFHSHQLLDDLKVIADDLLSKGFSNAGNGSIRDLICLVKVFKFHLFSLDIRQNSNRHGRALAEILKSEGVLENYLQLDPTKKLEFLSEELNKNRPLIPARLKYSEDTCEVVKTFRTMASIAEQQNPEVLSTYIISSTTDAYHILEVLVFAREAGLFSIKDNYSLIDIVPLFEALL
;
A
#
# COMPACT_ATOMS: atom_id res chain seq x y z
N LEU A 1 6.16 30.91 -13.82
CA LEU A 1 5.01 30.36 -14.52
C LEU A 1 3.83 30.08 -13.56
N LEU A 2 3.93 29.06 -12.64
CA LEU A 2 2.79 28.68 -11.77
C LEU A 2 2.31 29.85 -10.89
N GLY A 3 3.23 30.59 -10.28
CA GLY A 3 2.93 31.75 -9.45
C GLY A 3 2.29 32.90 -10.22
N GLU A 4 2.71 33.16 -11.46
CA GLU A 4 2.12 34.16 -12.33
C GLU A 4 0.69 33.81 -12.74
N ILE A 5 0.47 32.56 -13.15
CA ILE A 5 -0.88 32.07 -13.51
C ILE A 5 -1.80 32.13 -12.29
N HIS A 6 -1.31 31.74 -11.09
CA HIS A 6 -2.08 31.85 -9.86
C HIS A 6 -2.40 33.31 -9.50
N GLY A 7 -1.43 34.22 -9.61
CA GLY A 7 -1.67 35.66 -9.42
C GLY A 7 -2.71 36.22 -10.39
N ASN A 8 -2.65 35.84 -11.66
CA ASN A 8 -3.63 36.23 -12.67
C ASN A 8 -5.04 35.67 -12.36
N ALA A 9 -5.14 34.43 -11.84
CA ALA A 9 -6.41 33.85 -11.41
C ALA A 9 -7.01 34.66 -10.24
N ILE A 10 -6.20 35.00 -9.23
CA ILE A 10 -6.64 35.85 -8.11
C ILE A 10 -7.10 37.22 -8.60
N LEU A 11 -6.32 37.86 -9.46
CA LEU A 11 -6.64 39.18 -9.99
C LEU A 11 -8.00 39.17 -10.73
N LYS A 12 -8.24 38.17 -11.57
CA LYS A 12 -9.50 38.04 -12.34
C LYS A 12 -10.70 37.69 -11.43
N GLN A 13 -10.54 36.82 -10.44
CA GLN A 13 -11.66 36.25 -9.69
C GLN A 13 -11.92 36.97 -8.35
N ALA A 14 -10.89 37.44 -7.65
CA ALA A 14 -11.00 38.13 -6.37
C ALA A 14 -10.82 39.65 -6.46
N GLY A 15 -10.37 40.13 -7.62
CA GLY A 15 -10.19 41.57 -7.91
C GLY A 15 -8.84 42.13 -7.47
N LYS A 16 -8.58 43.37 -7.91
CA LYS A 16 -7.27 44.02 -7.73
C LYS A 16 -6.92 44.29 -6.27
N ILE A 17 -7.87 44.61 -5.42
CA ILE A 17 -7.64 44.92 -4.00
C ILE A 17 -7.11 43.68 -3.27
N ALA A 18 -7.72 42.51 -3.49
CA ALA A 18 -7.28 41.24 -2.90
C ALA A 18 -5.90 40.84 -3.44
N PHE A 19 -5.65 41.00 -4.74
CA PHE A 19 -4.37 40.72 -5.37
C PHE A 19 -3.24 41.57 -4.76
N ASP A 20 -3.44 42.91 -4.69
CA ASP A 20 -2.47 43.86 -4.16
C ASP A 20 -2.15 43.56 -2.69
N LEU A 21 -3.15 43.19 -1.89
CA LEU A 21 -2.96 42.78 -0.50
C LEU A 21 -2.10 41.51 -0.37
N ILE A 22 -2.37 40.51 -1.18
CA ILE A 22 -1.63 39.23 -1.17
C ILE A 22 -0.17 39.47 -1.58
N GLU A 23 0.09 40.24 -2.64
CA GLU A 23 1.45 40.54 -3.10
C GLU A 23 2.22 41.43 -2.11
N GLU A 24 1.55 42.36 -1.43
CA GLU A 24 2.17 43.17 -0.36
C GLU A 24 2.61 42.27 0.82
N ILE A 25 1.74 41.36 1.28
CA ILE A 25 2.08 40.47 2.42
C ILE A 25 3.20 39.53 2.03
N LYS A 26 3.16 38.98 0.82
CA LYS A 26 4.22 38.12 0.26
C LYS A 26 5.57 38.83 0.23
N SER A 27 5.61 40.05 -0.32
CA SER A 27 6.83 40.87 -0.39
C SER A 27 7.40 41.20 0.99
N LYS A 28 6.54 41.62 1.93
CA LYS A 28 6.97 41.91 3.31
C LYS A 28 7.47 40.66 4.04
N SER A 29 6.84 39.51 3.83
CA SER A 29 7.29 38.24 4.43
C SER A 29 8.67 37.83 3.92
N LEU A 30 8.96 38.05 2.64
CA LEU A 30 10.30 37.83 2.08
C LEU A 30 11.35 38.74 2.72
N VAL A 31 11.04 40.04 2.83
CA VAL A 31 11.96 41.01 3.49
C VAL A 31 12.22 40.63 4.95
N ILE A 32 11.18 40.21 5.70
CA ILE A 32 11.35 39.79 7.10
C ILE A 32 12.26 38.56 7.17
N ARG A 33 12.10 37.60 6.26
CA ARG A 33 12.91 36.38 6.20
C ARG A 33 14.38 36.69 5.88
N GLU A 34 14.64 37.62 4.95
CA GLU A 34 16.00 38.00 4.54
C GLU A 34 16.70 38.83 5.60
N THR A 35 15.99 39.76 6.25
CA THR A 35 16.55 40.71 7.20
C THR A 35 16.48 40.27 8.66
N ASN A 36 15.69 39.23 8.96
CA ASN A 36 15.40 38.75 10.32
C ASN A 36 14.84 39.85 11.24
N SER A 37 14.17 40.87 10.68
CA SER A 37 13.72 42.09 11.37
C SER A 37 12.46 41.84 12.19
N LEU A 38 12.60 41.83 13.52
CA LEU A 38 11.48 41.77 14.47
C LEU A 38 10.52 42.97 14.35
N LEU A 39 11.05 44.15 13.95
CA LEU A 39 10.25 45.35 13.78
C LEU A 39 9.27 45.19 12.61
N GLU A 40 9.76 44.72 11.45
CA GLU A 40 8.92 44.50 10.26
C GLU A 40 7.94 43.35 10.51
N ALA A 41 8.33 42.30 11.25
CA ALA A 41 7.41 41.24 11.64
C ALA A 41 6.25 41.77 12.50
N ARG A 42 6.54 42.63 13.50
CA ARG A 42 5.48 43.25 14.33
C ARG A 42 4.53 44.14 13.52
N LYS A 43 5.08 44.94 12.57
CA LYS A 43 4.26 45.77 11.68
C LYS A 43 3.33 44.90 10.81
N LEU A 44 3.82 43.78 10.30
CA LEU A 44 3.03 42.87 9.49
C LEU A 44 1.90 42.21 10.33
N ILE A 45 2.22 41.75 11.55
CA ILE A 45 1.24 41.18 12.49
C ILE A 45 0.13 42.21 12.80
N SER A 46 0.50 43.44 13.17
CA SER A 46 -0.45 44.50 13.46
C SER A 46 -1.36 44.82 12.25
N LYS A 47 -0.83 44.70 11.04
CA LYS A 47 -1.62 44.85 9.81
C LYS A 47 -2.62 43.70 9.63
N LEU A 48 -2.17 42.47 9.88
CA LEU A 48 -3.04 41.27 9.78
C LEU A 48 -4.21 41.31 10.79
N ASP A 49 -3.97 41.82 12.00
CA ASP A 49 -4.98 41.98 13.04
C ASP A 49 -6.11 42.94 12.62
N GLY A 50 -5.84 43.87 11.69
CA GLY A 50 -6.82 44.82 11.17
C GLY A 50 -7.58 44.38 9.92
N ILE A 51 -7.31 43.17 9.39
CA ILE A 51 -7.93 42.66 8.17
C ILE A 51 -9.31 42.03 8.49
N GLU A 52 -10.31 42.32 7.64
CA GLU A 52 -11.63 41.68 7.76
C GLU A 52 -11.55 40.17 7.55
N THR A 53 -12.38 39.41 8.27
CA THR A 53 -12.40 37.93 8.21
C THR A 53 -12.56 37.40 6.78
N LYS A 54 -13.30 38.11 5.92
CA LYS A 54 -13.48 37.74 4.50
C LYS A 54 -12.16 37.78 3.74
N ASP A 55 -11.40 38.86 3.89
CA ASP A 55 -10.12 39.05 3.20
C ASP A 55 -9.04 38.15 3.79
N LEU A 56 -9.08 37.91 5.10
CA LEU A 56 -8.20 36.94 5.76
C LEU A 56 -8.40 35.50 5.21
N ARG A 57 -9.65 35.11 4.94
CA ARG A 57 -9.95 33.80 4.31
C ARG A 57 -9.37 33.71 2.90
N LEU A 58 -9.49 34.80 2.08
CA LEU A 58 -8.90 34.85 0.76
C LEU A 58 -7.37 34.77 0.83
N LEU A 59 -6.77 35.49 1.77
CA LEU A 59 -5.33 35.47 2.02
C LEU A 59 -4.83 34.06 2.36
N ILE A 60 -5.46 33.42 3.35
CA ILE A 60 -5.11 32.03 3.76
C ILE A 60 -5.23 31.09 2.56
N ARG A 61 -6.29 31.26 1.77
CA ARG A 61 -6.50 30.43 0.59
C ARG A 61 -5.43 30.66 -0.48
N ALA A 62 -5.08 31.92 -0.76
CA ALA A 62 -4.04 32.26 -1.72
C ALA A 62 -2.68 31.66 -1.35
N PHE A 63 -2.27 31.80 -0.08
CA PHE A 63 -1.03 31.21 0.37
C PHE A 63 -1.08 29.69 0.40
N GLY A 64 -2.19 29.08 0.79
CA GLY A 64 -2.35 27.62 0.75
C GLY A 64 -2.11 27.05 -0.66
N VAL A 65 -2.77 27.64 -1.68
CA VAL A 65 -2.54 27.23 -3.08
C VAL A 65 -1.12 27.56 -3.55
N TYR A 66 -0.60 28.74 -3.18
CA TYR A 66 0.77 29.13 -3.53
C TYR A 66 1.81 28.13 -3.02
N PHE A 67 1.71 27.70 -1.75
CA PHE A 67 2.62 26.71 -1.19
C PHE A 67 2.48 25.33 -1.80
N ASP A 68 1.26 24.91 -2.14
CA ASP A 68 1.06 23.65 -2.87
C ASP A 68 1.72 23.69 -4.25
N LEU A 69 1.59 24.79 -4.99
CA LEU A 69 2.23 24.99 -6.28
C LEU A 69 3.76 25.11 -6.16
N LEU A 70 4.26 25.75 -5.10
CA LEU A 70 5.70 25.85 -4.83
C LEU A 70 6.31 24.49 -4.53
N ASN A 71 5.69 23.70 -3.66
CA ASN A 71 6.11 22.33 -3.35
C ASN A 71 6.16 21.46 -4.61
N LEU A 72 5.14 21.57 -5.47
CA LEU A 72 5.11 20.87 -6.75
C LEU A 72 6.29 21.30 -7.64
N ALA A 73 6.56 22.61 -7.75
CA ALA A 73 7.67 23.13 -8.56
C ALA A 73 9.03 22.69 -8.02
N GLU A 74 9.22 22.67 -6.70
CA GLU A 74 10.45 22.17 -6.05
C GLU A 74 10.65 20.67 -6.31
N GLN A 75 9.58 19.87 -6.21
CA GLN A 75 9.63 18.44 -6.51
C GLN A 75 10.03 18.20 -7.97
N GLN A 76 9.45 18.93 -8.93
CA GLN A 76 9.81 18.83 -10.34
C GLN A 76 11.27 19.28 -10.59
N ALA A 77 11.71 20.35 -9.94
CA ALA A 77 13.11 20.81 -10.04
C ALA A 77 14.09 19.76 -9.50
N ARG A 78 13.75 19.05 -8.42
CA ARG A 78 14.56 17.96 -7.87
C ARG A 78 14.66 16.79 -8.86
N VAL A 79 13.54 16.33 -9.41
CA VAL A 79 13.52 15.27 -10.43
C VAL A 79 14.39 15.65 -11.63
N ARG A 80 14.24 16.88 -12.13
CA ARG A 80 15.05 17.43 -13.23
C ARG A 80 16.53 17.44 -12.92
N SER A 81 16.91 17.85 -11.70
CA SER A 81 18.30 17.85 -11.25
C SER A 81 18.90 16.45 -11.20
N LEU A 82 18.13 15.46 -10.71
CA LEU A 82 18.57 14.06 -10.69
C LEU A 82 18.76 13.50 -12.10
N ARG A 83 17.79 13.73 -12.99
CA ARG A 83 17.92 13.32 -14.42
C ARG A 83 19.14 13.94 -15.10
N LYS A 84 19.40 15.24 -14.88
CA LYS A 84 20.61 15.88 -15.41
C LYS A 84 21.90 15.28 -14.88
N LYS A 85 21.96 14.97 -13.58
CA LYS A 85 23.13 14.29 -12.99
C LYS A 85 23.36 12.94 -13.62
N GLU A 86 22.31 12.13 -13.78
CA GLU A 86 22.38 10.81 -14.41
C GLU A 86 22.84 10.90 -15.88
N MET A 87 22.34 11.88 -16.64
CA MET A 87 22.76 12.10 -18.04
C MET A 87 24.20 12.57 -18.20
N LEU A 88 24.73 13.32 -17.23
CA LEU A 88 26.09 13.86 -17.27
C LEU A 88 27.15 12.87 -16.74
N ASN A 89 26.76 11.98 -15.84
CA ASN A 89 27.64 10.97 -15.24
C ASN A 89 27.52 9.64 -15.99
N ASN A 90 28.05 9.58 -17.22
CA ASN A 90 27.94 8.39 -18.08
C ASN A 90 28.60 7.12 -17.51
N ASP A 91 29.55 7.21 -16.58
CA ASP A 91 30.35 6.10 -16.05
C ASP A 91 30.20 5.87 -14.53
N GLU A 92 29.65 6.82 -13.78
CA GLU A 92 29.46 6.69 -12.34
C GLU A 92 27.95 6.69 -12.00
N PRO A 93 27.44 5.66 -11.30
CA PRO A 93 26.06 5.63 -10.88
C PRO A 93 25.75 6.71 -9.82
N LEU A 94 24.51 7.15 -9.72
CA LEU A 94 24.10 8.04 -8.63
C LEU A 94 24.36 7.38 -7.28
N ARG A 95 24.95 8.09 -6.36
CA ARG A 95 25.39 7.58 -5.04
C ARG A 95 24.31 6.81 -4.25
N GLU A 96 23.06 7.18 -4.41
CA GLU A 96 21.91 6.55 -3.72
C GLU A 96 21.14 5.59 -4.63
N SER A 97 21.77 5.06 -5.69
CA SER A 97 21.15 4.09 -6.60
C SER A 97 21.48 2.64 -6.21
N VAL A 98 20.64 1.71 -6.68
CA VAL A 98 20.87 0.27 -6.54
C VAL A 98 22.20 -0.13 -7.17
N GLU A 99 22.54 0.44 -8.34
CA GLU A 99 23.79 0.16 -9.04
C GLU A 99 25.02 0.54 -8.18
N ALA A 100 24.99 1.72 -7.55
CA ALA A 100 26.09 2.15 -6.66
C ALA A 100 26.27 1.18 -5.49
N ALA A 101 25.19 0.78 -4.83
CA ALA A 101 25.24 -0.17 -3.72
C ALA A 101 25.79 -1.53 -4.15
N LEU A 102 25.40 -2.04 -5.33
CA LEU A 102 25.91 -3.29 -5.86
C LEU A 102 27.40 -3.23 -6.24
N ILE A 103 27.89 -2.07 -6.72
CA ILE A 103 29.31 -1.85 -6.98
C ILE A 103 30.10 -1.89 -5.68
N GLU A 104 29.67 -1.18 -4.63
CA GLU A 104 30.31 -1.19 -3.32
C GLU A 104 30.38 -2.61 -2.73
N LEU A 105 29.31 -3.40 -2.86
CA LEU A 105 29.28 -4.79 -2.40
C LEU A 105 30.28 -5.65 -3.19
N ARG A 106 30.33 -5.52 -4.52
CA ARG A 106 31.28 -6.24 -5.36
C ARG A 106 32.73 -5.87 -5.01
N GLU A 107 33.03 -4.59 -4.81
CA GLU A 107 34.34 -4.12 -4.40
C GLU A 107 34.76 -4.64 -3.02
N SER A 108 33.79 -4.87 -2.13
CA SER A 108 33.97 -5.52 -0.83
C SER A 108 34.15 -7.05 -0.93
N GLY A 109 34.13 -7.62 -2.16
CA GLY A 109 34.34 -9.05 -2.41
C GLY A 109 33.10 -9.91 -2.41
N VAL A 110 31.88 -9.32 -2.34
CA VAL A 110 30.61 -10.04 -2.39
C VAL A 110 30.33 -10.56 -3.81
N LYS A 111 29.90 -11.82 -3.93
CA LYS A 111 29.56 -12.47 -5.21
C LYS A 111 28.06 -12.34 -5.52
N GLY A 112 27.67 -12.47 -6.76
CA GLY A 112 26.26 -12.39 -7.16
C GLY A 112 25.36 -13.43 -6.50
N CYS A 113 25.83 -14.65 -6.26
CA CYS A 113 25.07 -15.67 -5.53
C CYS A 113 24.80 -15.28 -4.06
N GLU A 114 25.70 -14.50 -3.44
CA GLU A 114 25.51 -13.99 -2.07
C GLU A 114 24.49 -12.86 -2.05
N ILE A 115 24.38 -12.06 -3.12
CA ILE A 115 23.32 -11.05 -3.29
C ILE A 115 21.94 -11.74 -3.34
N HIS A 116 21.80 -12.85 -4.08
CA HIS A 116 20.55 -13.62 -4.08
C HIS A 116 20.15 -14.06 -2.67
N ASN A 117 21.09 -14.62 -1.91
CA ASN A 117 20.84 -15.08 -0.54
C ASN A 117 20.49 -13.91 0.41
N LEU A 118 21.17 -12.77 0.26
CA LEU A 118 20.88 -11.55 1.00
C LEU A 118 19.45 -11.09 0.72
N LEU A 119 19.05 -10.97 -0.55
CA LEU A 119 17.71 -10.55 -0.92
C LEU A 119 16.64 -11.57 -0.48
N GLN A 120 16.97 -12.86 -0.49
CA GLN A 120 16.06 -13.92 -0.02
C GLN A 120 15.78 -13.83 1.49
N SER A 121 16.77 -13.39 2.27
CA SER A 121 16.64 -13.16 3.72
C SER A 121 16.08 -11.78 4.06
N ALA A 122 16.08 -10.85 3.11
CA ALA A 122 15.58 -9.50 3.31
C ALA A 122 14.05 -9.45 3.33
N ASN A 123 13.50 -8.63 4.22
CA ASN A 123 12.08 -8.34 4.30
C ASN A 123 11.88 -6.83 4.51
N ILE A 124 11.69 -6.11 3.41
CA ILE A 124 11.48 -4.66 3.44
C ILE A 124 9.98 -4.40 3.31
N VAL A 125 9.39 -3.83 4.37
CA VAL A 125 7.94 -3.58 4.45
C VAL A 125 7.69 -2.12 4.82
N PRO A 126 7.61 -1.20 3.85
CA PRO A 126 7.09 0.14 4.10
C PRO A 126 5.62 0.07 4.55
N VAL A 127 5.29 0.73 5.67
CA VAL A 127 3.97 0.68 6.29
C VAL A 127 3.27 2.03 6.17
N PHE A 128 2.06 2.04 5.62
CA PHE A 128 1.21 3.22 5.54
C PHE A 128 0.45 3.43 6.84
N THR A 129 0.57 4.64 7.40
CA THR A 129 -0.11 5.04 8.62
C THR A 129 -1.12 6.15 8.34
N ALA A 130 -2.21 6.21 9.11
CA ALA A 130 -3.18 7.29 8.99
C ALA A 130 -2.67 8.55 9.71
N HIS A 131 -2.61 9.67 8.98
CA HIS A 131 -2.37 10.98 9.57
C HIS A 131 -3.60 11.87 9.37
N PRO A 132 -4.33 12.25 10.43
CA PRO A 132 -5.53 13.08 10.34
C PRO A 132 -5.30 14.43 9.66
N SER A 133 -4.05 14.94 9.69
CA SER A 133 -3.64 16.20 9.06
C SER A 133 -3.52 16.12 7.53
N GLU A 134 -3.47 14.93 6.96
CA GLU A 134 -3.31 14.71 5.50
C GLU A 134 -4.63 14.50 4.75
N ALA A 135 -5.77 14.79 5.39
CA ALA A 135 -7.10 14.62 4.81
C ALA A 135 -7.39 15.64 3.67
N ARG A 136 -6.48 15.74 2.69
CA ARG A 136 -6.71 16.52 1.46
C ARG A 136 -7.83 15.87 0.65
N ARG A 137 -8.65 16.70 0.03
CA ARG A 137 -9.68 16.18 -0.89
C ARG A 137 -9.02 15.59 -2.13
N ARG A 138 -9.50 14.43 -2.58
CA ARG A 138 -9.02 13.78 -3.81
C ARG A 138 -8.94 14.73 -5.00
N THR A 139 -9.96 15.57 -5.17
CA THR A 139 -9.97 16.58 -6.23
C THR A 139 -8.81 17.58 -6.20
N VAL A 140 -8.20 17.82 -5.03
CA VAL A 140 -7.00 18.65 -4.91
C VAL A 140 -5.77 17.88 -5.38
N LEU A 141 -5.66 16.61 -4.98
CA LEU A 141 -4.56 15.74 -5.42
C LEU A 141 -4.60 15.53 -6.93
N ASP A 142 -5.77 15.23 -7.51
CA ASP A 142 -5.94 15.07 -8.97
C ASP A 142 -5.49 16.30 -9.76
N LYS A 143 -5.75 17.52 -9.24
CA LYS A 143 -5.30 18.76 -9.86
C LYS A 143 -3.77 18.92 -9.79
N LEU A 144 -3.17 18.60 -8.65
CA LEU A 144 -1.71 18.66 -8.50
C LEU A 144 -1.03 17.60 -9.37
N ASP A 145 -1.58 16.40 -9.49
CA ASP A 145 -1.08 15.36 -10.39
C ASP A 145 -1.19 15.78 -11.86
N CYS A 146 -2.31 16.38 -12.27
CA CYS A 146 -2.46 16.92 -13.61
C CYS A 146 -1.44 18.02 -13.89
N LEU A 147 -1.22 18.94 -12.94
CA LEU A 147 -0.20 19.99 -13.05
C LEU A 147 1.22 19.39 -13.15
N ALA A 148 1.54 18.34 -12.36
CA ALA A 148 2.80 17.64 -12.44
C ALA A 148 3.05 17.05 -13.84
N LEU A 149 2.04 16.36 -14.39
CA LEU A 149 2.11 15.79 -15.74
C LEU A 149 2.26 16.88 -16.83
N CYS A 150 1.55 18.00 -16.69
CA CYS A 150 1.69 19.13 -17.60
C CYS A 150 3.11 19.75 -17.56
N LEU A 151 3.68 19.90 -16.35
CA LEU A 151 5.05 20.40 -16.19
C LEU A 151 6.07 19.43 -16.77
N ASP A 152 5.90 18.12 -16.56
CA ASP A 152 6.77 17.10 -17.14
C ASP A 152 6.72 17.15 -18.69
N ARG A 153 5.52 17.28 -19.28
CA ARG A 153 5.36 17.41 -20.74
C ARG A 153 6.01 18.67 -21.31
N LEU A 154 6.00 19.80 -20.58
CA LEU A 154 6.65 21.04 -21.01
C LEU A 154 8.19 20.91 -21.09
N GLU A 155 8.77 19.90 -20.48
CA GLU A 155 10.22 19.64 -20.50
C GLU A 155 10.68 18.83 -21.72
N TYR A 156 9.76 18.31 -22.52
CA TYR A 156 10.14 17.66 -23.78
C TYR A 156 10.77 18.68 -24.74
N GLU A 157 11.93 18.33 -25.31
CA GLU A 157 12.71 19.20 -26.16
C GLU A 157 11.98 19.61 -27.46
N ILE A 158 11.05 18.78 -27.93
CA ILE A 158 10.33 18.98 -29.19
C ILE A 158 8.84 19.02 -28.93
N LEU A 159 8.31 20.26 -28.79
CA LEU A 159 6.89 20.51 -28.74
C LEU A 159 6.50 21.45 -29.87
N LEU A 160 5.41 21.13 -30.56
CA LEU A 160 4.78 22.09 -31.49
C LEU A 160 4.24 23.30 -30.72
N PRO A 161 4.21 24.52 -31.32
CA PRO A 161 3.65 25.68 -30.65
C PRO A 161 2.19 25.48 -30.17
N SER A 162 1.39 24.72 -30.92
CA SER A 162 0.01 24.37 -30.55
C SER A 162 -0.01 23.46 -29.30
N GLU A 163 0.83 22.43 -29.25
CA GLU A 163 0.92 21.51 -28.09
C GLU A 163 1.36 22.26 -26.84
N LYS A 164 2.34 23.17 -26.98
CA LYS A 164 2.79 24.01 -25.86
C LYS A 164 1.67 24.90 -25.33
N ASN A 165 0.87 25.50 -26.22
CA ASN A 165 -0.26 26.31 -25.82
C ASN A 165 -1.34 25.48 -25.13
N GLU A 166 -1.70 24.32 -25.67
CA GLU A 166 -2.65 23.39 -25.03
C GLU A 166 -2.22 23.01 -23.61
N ILE A 167 -0.92 22.76 -23.39
CA ILE A 167 -0.40 22.45 -22.06
C ILE A 167 -0.49 23.66 -21.13
N LEU A 168 -0.15 24.86 -21.61
CA LEU A 168 -0.25 26.10 -20.83
C LEU A 168 -1.71 26.43 -20.47
N ASP A 169 -2.64 26.25 -21.41
CA ASP A 169 -4.07 26.41 -21.16
C ASP A 169 -4.59 25.41 -20.13
N SER A 170 -4.15 24.15 -20.20
CA SER A 170 -4.48 23.13 -19.20
C SER A 170 -3.93 23.49 -17.81
N ILE A 171 -2.70 23.99 -17.71
CA ILE A 171 -2.13 24.48 -16.44
C ILE A 171 -2.98 25.63 -15.89
N ALA A 172 -3.36 26.58 -16.74
CA ALA A 172 -4.17 27.72 -16.34
C ALA A 172 -5.55 27.28 -15.83
N GLU A 173 -6.22 26.36 -16.54
CA GLU A 173 -7.50 25.79 -16.13
C GLU A 173 -7.40 25.07 -14.77
N GLN A 174 -6.38 24.24 -14.57
CA GLN A 174 -6.18 23.55 -13.31
C GLN A 174 -5.96 24.54 -12.16
N ILE A 175 -5.13 25.56 -12.33
CA ILE A 175 -4.86 26.57 -11.30
C ILE A 175 -6.10 27.42 -11.00
N GLU A 176 -6.82 27.91 -12.03
CA GLU A 176 -8.05 28.69 -11.85
C GLU A 176 -9.12 27.90 -11.10
N THR A 177 -9.28 26.62 -11.42
CA THR A 177 -10.23 25.75 -10.72
C THR A 177 -9.73 25.29 -9.36
N PHE A 178 -8.41 25.11 -9.18
CA PHE A 178 -7.81 24.79 -7.88
C PHE A 178 -8.01 25.92 -6.87
N TRP A 179 -7.82 27.18 -7.32
CA TRP A 179 -8.02 28.36 -6.48
C TRP A 179 -9.39 28.40 -5.79
N VAL A 180 -10.46 28.02 -6.49
CA VAL A 180 -11.84 28.00 -5.98
C VAL A 180 -12.27 26.65 -5.40
N THR A 181 -11.43 25.62 -5.49
CA THR A 181 -11.73 24.30 -4.94
C THR A 181 -11.54 24.29 -3.43
N LYS A 182 -12.52 23.81 -2.68
CA LYS A 182 -12.42 23.64 -1.22
C LYS A 182 -11.36 22.56 -0.89
N SER A 183 -10.36 22.91 -0.09
CA SER A 183 -9.24 22.01 0.23
C SER A 183 -9.57 21.01 1.33
N VAL A 184 -10.46 21.36 2.25
CA VAL A 184 -10.83 20.55 3.41
C VAL A 184 -12.25 20.03 3.25
N ARG A 185 -12.50 18.80 3.71
CA ARG A 185 -13.86 18.24 3.81
C ARG A 185 -14.58 18.85 4.99
N ASP A 186 -15.91 19.03 4.89
CA ASP A 186 -16.75 19.51 6.01
C ASP A 186 -16.95 18.39 7.03
N ASP A 187 -17.12 17.16 6.57
CA ASP A 187 -17.33 15.99 7.39
C ASP A 187 -16.00 15.30 7.71
N LYS A 188 -15.87 14.79 8.93
CA LYS A 188 -14.74 13.92 9.29
C LYS A 188 -14.77 12.67 8.41
N PRO A 189 -13.66 12.31 7.73
CA PRO A 189 -13.60 11.09 6.94
C PRO A 189 -13.87 9.87 7.84
N LYS A 190 -14.61 8.90 7.33
CA LYS A 190 -14.73 7.58 7.96
C LYS A 190 -13.44 6.79 7.69
N VAL A 191 -13.10 5.84 8.54
CA VAL A 191 -11.93 4.97 8.36
C VAL A 191 -11.88 4.34 6.96
N ILE A 192 -13.02 3.93 6.44
CA ILE A 192 -13.14 3.36 5.08
C ILE A 192 -12.80 4.37 3.96
N ASP A 193 -13.00 5.66 4.18
CA ASP A 193 -12.62 6.70 3.20
C ASP A 193 -11.10 6.91 3.20
N GLU A 194 -10.45 6.77 4.35
CA GLU A 194 -8.99 6.77 4.47
C GLU A 194 -8.38 5.54 3.78
N VAL A 195 -8.97 4.35 3.96
CA VAL A 195 -8.59 3.12 3.25
C VAL A 195 -8.65 3.33 1.73
N ARG A 196 -9.75 3.89 1.20
CA ARG A 196 -9.89 4.17 -0.23
C ARG A 196 -8.81 5.14 -0.73
N GLN A 197 -8.53 6.19 0.03
CA GLN A 197 -7.53 7.19 -0.34
C GLN A 197 -6.13 6.58 -0.47
N VAL A 198 -5.73 5.73 0.48
CA VAL A 198 -4.43 5.06 0.41
C VAL A 198 -4.37 4.05 -0.75
N ILE A 199 -5.42 3.30 -0.98
CA ILE A 199 -5.53 2.40 -2.13
C ILE A 199 -5.31 3.16 -3.44
N GLU A 200 -6.03 4.28 -3.64
CA GLU A 200 -5.91 5.11 -4.83
C GLU A 200 -4.48 5.65 -4.99
N THR A 201 -3.89 6.17 -3.92
CA THR A 201 -2.50 6.67 -3.94
C THR A 201 -1.52 5.59 -4.38
N VAL A 202 -1.63 4.38 -3.85
CA VAL A 202 -0.74 3.27 -4.19
C VAL A 202 -0.98 2.75 -5.61
N MET A 203 -2.23 2.67 -6.04
CA MET A 203 -2.57 2.28 -7.42
C MET A 203 -2.05 3.28 -8.45
N ASP A 204 -2.07 4.58 -8.12
CA ASP A 204 -1.60 5.63 -9.03
C ASP A 204 -0.07 5.82 -9.01
N SER A 205 0.62 5.37 -7.99
CA SER A 205 2.07 5.51 -7.83
C SER A 205 2.81 4.18 -7.79
N LEU A 206 2.77 3.45 -6.68
CA LEU A 206 3.62 2.28 -6.42
C LEU A 206 3.37 1.14 -7.41
N VAL A 207 2.10 0.86 -7.75
CA VAL A 207 1.76 -0.20 -8.71
C VAL A 207 2.36 0.08 -10.10
N LYS A 208 2.54 1.37 -10.45
CA LYS A 208 3.19 1.78 -11.71
C LYS A 208 4.72 1.76 -11.63
N ILE A 209 5.29 2.05 -10.45
CA ILE A 209 6.74 2.20 -10.25
C ILE A 209 7.41 0.86 -9.99
N VAL A 210 6.78 -0.05 -9.23
CA VAL A 210 7.38 -1.33 -8.81
C VAL A 210 7.92 -2.16 -9.98
N PRO A 211 7.23 -2.34 -11.12
CA PRO A 211 7.78 -3.08 -12.25
C PRO A 211 9.06 -2.45 -12.81
N ARG A 212 9.11 -1.11 -12.87
CA ARG A 212 10.31 -0.39 -13.31
C ARG A 212 11.46 -0.59 -12.32
N PHE A 213 11.19 -0.49 -11.02
CA PHE A 213 12.17 -0.72 -9.97
C PHE A 213 12.76 -2.15 -10.06
N CYS A 214 11.93 -3.17 -10.31
CA CYS A 214 12.41 -4.53 -10.52
C CYS A 214 13.33 -4.62 -11.75
N ARG A 215 12.99 -3.96 -12.85
CA ARG A 215 13.85 -3.92 -14.05
C ARG A 215 15.17 -3.19 -13.82
N ASP A 216 15.13 -2.09 -13.06
CA ASP A 216 16.34 -1.33 -12.71
C ASP A 216 17.30 -2.18 -11.86
N ILE A 217 16.77 -3.00 -10.92
CA ILE A 217 17.58 -3.97 -10.16
C ILE A 217 18.19 -5.03 -11.10
N ASP A 218 17.40 -5.62 -11.99
CA ASP A 218 17.89 -6.61 -12.96
C ASP A 218 18.99 -6.05 -13.85
N TYR A 219 18.79 -4.83 -14.34
CA TYR A 219 19.79 -4.15 -15.16
C TYR A 219 21.09 -3.91 -14.38
N ALA A 220 20.97 -3.41 -13.16
CA ALA A 220 22.13 -3.17 -12.29
C ALA A 220 22.88 -4.48 -11.96
N LEU A 221 22.15 -5.56 -11.64
CA LEU A 221 22.74 -6.88 -11.39
C LEU A 221 23.50 -7.41 -12.63
N THR A 222 22.89 -7.33 -13.80
CA THR A 222 23.52 -7.77 -15.06
C THR A 222 24.78 -6.97 -15.38
N LYS A 223 24.77 -5.65 -15.12
CA LYS A 223 25.90 -4.75 -15.35
C LYS A 223 27.05 -4.99 -14.36
N VAL A 224 26.71 -5.16 -13.07
CA VAL A 224 27.71 -5.30 -12.00
C VAL A 224 28.26 -6.72 -11.90
N PHE A 225 27.46 -7.76 -12.16
CA PHE A 225 27.84 -9.18 -12.11
C PHE A 225 27.64 -9.86 -13.49
N PRO A 226 28.42 -9.47 -14.50
CA PRO A 226 28.23 -9.97 -15.85
C PRO A 226 28.49 -11.48 -15.94
N GLY A 227 27.54 -12.20 -16.58
CA GLY A 227 27.61 -13.66 -16.74
C GLY A 227 27.00 -14.46 -15.58
N GLU A 228 26.57 -13.82 -14.49
CA GLU A 228 25.80 -14.48 -13.42
C GLU A 228 24.30 -14.28 -13.65
N VAL A 229 23.52 -15.34 -13.52
CA VAL A 229 22.04 -15.27 -13.54
C VAL A 229 21.56 -15.21 -12.10
N ILE A 230 21.11 -14.02 -11.68
CA ILE A 230 20.67 -13.76 -10.32
C ILE A 230 19.13 -13.55 -10.35
N ASP A 231 18.36 -14.51 -9.82
CA ASP A 231 16.93 -14.33 -9.65
C ASP A 231 16.66 -13.41 -8.46
N ILE A 232 15.74 -12.46 -8.64
CA ILE A 232 15.33 -11.53 -7.58
C ILE A 232 14.15 -12.14 -6.83
N PRO A 233 14.35 -12.56 -5.56
CA PRO A 233 13.27 -13.06 -4.72
C PRO A 233 12.28 -11.95 -4.35
N ALA A 234 11.18 -12.33 -3.69
CA ALA A 234 10.22 -11.37 -3.14
C ALA A 234 10.78 -10.82 -1.81
N PHE A 235 11.51 -9.71 -1.84
CA PHE A 235 12.08 -9.05 -0.67
C PHE A 235 11.36 -7.76 -0.26
N LEU A 236 10.46 -7.27 -1.10
CA LEU A 236 9.68 -6.05 -0.90
C LEU A 236 8.19 -6.41 -0.80
N SER A 237 7.53 -5.87 0.18
CA SER A 237 6.07 -5.89 0.32
C SER A 237 5.61 -4.59 0.97
N PHE A 238 4.31 -4.36 1.07
CA PHE A 238 3.77 -3.16 1.70
C PHE A 238 2.79 -3.54 2.80
N GLY A 239 2.84 -2.80 3.92
CA GLY A 239 1.94 -2.90 5.04
C GLY A 239 1.06 -1.67 5.20
N SER A 240 -0.01 -1.78 5.96
CA SER A 240 -0.88 -0.66 6.33
C SER A 240 -1.42 -0.82 7.74
N TRP A 241 -1.56 0.29 8.45
CA TRP A 241 -2.30 0.37 9.71
C TRP A 241 -3.73 0.86 9.51
N ILE A 242 -4.04 1.39 8.32
CA ILE A 242 -5.33 2.05 8.03
C ILE A 242 -6.44 1.00 7.92
N GLY A 243 -7.36 1.00 8.86
CA GLY A 243 -8.38 -0.03 9.02
C GLY A 243 -8.00 -1.17 10.00
N GLY A 244 -6.75 -1.17 10.51
CA GLY A 244 -6.24 -2.11 11.51
C GLY A 244 -5.85 -1.50 12.85
N ASP A 245 -5.55 -0.20 12.90
CA ASP A 245 -5.11 0.50 14.10
C ASP A 245 -6.29 0.97 14.95
N ARG A 246 -6.47 0.34 16.11
CA ARG A 246 -7.51 0.63 17.09
C ARG A 246 -7.01 1.51 18.24
N ASP A 247 -5.71 1.81 18.28
CA ASP A 247 -5.13 2.61 19.35
C ASP A 247 -5.56 4.08 19.20
N GLY A 248 -6.34 4.55 20.17
CA GLY A 248 -6.94 5.90 20.14
C GLY A 248 -8.07 6.11 19.13
N ASN A 249 -8.45 5.11 18.33
CA ASN A 249 -9.54 5.22 17.35
C ASN A 249 -10.65 4.17 17.59
N PRO A 250 -11.73 4.50 18.29
CA PRO A 250 -12.82 3.57 18.59
C PRO A 250 -13.64 3.16 17.35
N PHE A 251 -13.48 3.85 16.21
CA PHE A 251 -14.22 3.58 14.98
C PHE A 251 -13.57 2.47 14.13
N VAL A 252 -12.38 2.01 14.49
CA VAL A 252 -11.74 0.85 13.86
C VAL A 252 -12.23 -0.42 14.56
N THR A 253 -13.31 -0.99 14.02
CA THR A 253 -13.91 -2.23 14.49
C THR A 253 -13.50 -3.44 13.64
N HIS A 254 -13.83 -4.66 14.11
CA HIS A 254 -13.60 -5.89 13.34
C HIS A 254 -14.28 -5.85 11.95
N ASP A 255 -15.50 -5.28 11.85
CA ASP A 255 -16.24 -5.11 10.57
C ASP A 255 -15.52 -4.13 9.63
N VAL A 256 -14.94 -3.05 10.18
CA VAL A 256 -14.15 -2.08 9.41
C VAL A 256 -12.87 -2.74 8.89
N THR A 257 -12.21 -3.56 9.70
CA THR A 257 -11.02 -4.33 9.30
C THR A 257 -11.35 -5.30 8.17
N GLU A 258 -12.44 -6.07 8.28
CA GLU A 258 -12.90 -6.96 7.21
C GLU A 258 -13.18 -6.18 5.92
N SER A 259 -13.85 -5.03 6.03
CA SER A 259 -14.17 -4.17 4.89
C SER A 259 -12.91 -3.60 4.22
N ALA A 260 -11.91 -3.19 5.00
CA ALA A 260 -10.63 -2.68 4.50
C ALA A 260 -9.89 -3.77 3.69
N ILE A 261 -9.81 -4.98 4.22
CA ILE A 261 -9.18 -6.12 3.54
C ILE A 261 -9.90 -6.44 2.23
N LYS A 262 -11.23 -6.53 2.25
CA LYS A 262 -12.02 -6.78 1.03
C LYS A 262 -11.77 -5.73 -0.05
N LEU A 263 -11.68 -4.44 0.32
CA LEU A 263 -11.39 -3.36 -0.62
C LEU A 263 -9.98 -3.50 -1.23
N ASN A 264 -8.98 -3.81 -0.42
CA ASN A 264 -7.61 -4.03 -0.86
C ASN A 264 -7.54 -5.19 -1.87
N GLN A 265 -8.13 -6.34 -1.52
CA GLN A 265 -8.17 -7.53 -2.36
C GLN A 265 -8.92 -7.29 -3.66
N GLU A 266 -10.12 -6.68 -3.59
CA GLU A 266 -10.91 -6.35 -4.78
C GLU A 266 -10.13 -5.47 -5.76
N THR A 267 -9.43 -4.48 -5.25
CA THR A 267 -8.73 -3.51 -6.08
C THR A 267 -7.59 -4.16 -6.83
N ILE A 268 -6.72 -4.90 -6.12
CA ILE A 268 -5.56 -5.52 -6.76
C ILE A 268 -5.96 -6.66 -7.71
N LEU A 269 -6.97 -7.46 -7.39
CA LEU A 269 -7.45 -8.51 -8.28
C LEU A 269 -8.09 -7.95 -9.54
N LYS A 270 -8.87 -6.87 -9.46
CA LYS A 270 -9.40 -6.17 -10.64
C LYS A 270 -8.26 -5.65 -11.53
N TYR A 271 -7.19 -5.17 -10.92
CA TYR A 271 -6.01 -4.73 -11.66
C TYR A 271 -5.33 -5.91 -12.37
N TYR A 272 -5.11 -7.04 -11.69
CA TYR A 272 -4.52 -8.23 -12.30
C TYR A 272 -5.38 -8.79 -13.44
N ILE A 273 -6.69 -8.85 -13.29
CA ILE A 273 -7.62 -9.23 -14.36
C ILE A 273 -7.40 -8.37 -15.61
N LYS A 274 -7.29 -7.04 -15.43
CA LYS A 274 -7.03 -6.10 -16.53
C LYS A 274 -5.66 -6.35 -17.17
N GLN A 275 -4.62 -6.60 -16.37
CA GLN A 275 -3.27 -6.86 -16.88
C GLN A 275 -3.18 -8.19 -17.62
N VAL A 276 -3.80 -9.25 -17.11
CA VAL A 276 -3.84 -10.57 -17.78
C VAL A 276 -4.61 -10.50 -19.10
N HIS A 277 -5.72 -9.75 -19.13
CA HIS A 277 -6.46 -9.51 -20.37
C HIS A 277 -5.59 -8.80 -21.43
N PHE A 278 -4.88 -7.75 -21.02
CA PHE A 278 -3.93 -7.02 -21.89
C PHE A 278 -2.79 -7.94 -22.36
N LEU A 279 -2.23 -8.75 -21.46
CA LEU A 279 -1.19 -9.75 -21.78
C LEU A 279 -1.68 -10.76 -22.82
N GLY A 280 -2.91 -11.26 -22.71
CA GLY A 280 -3.54 -12.14 -23.70
C GLY A 280 -3.66 -11.51 -25.08
N GLY A 281 -3.80 -10.18 -25.18
CA GLY A 281 -3.75 -9.44 -26.44
C GLY A 281 -2.35 -9.41 -27.06
N ILE A 282 -1.32 -9.20 -26.23
CA ILE A 282 0.10 -9.19 -26.68
C ILE A 282 0.55 -10.59 -27.10
N LEU A 283 0.18 -11.62 -26.35
CA LEU A 283 0.64 -13.00 -26.54
C LEU A 283 -0.29 -13.81 -27.48
N SER A 284 -0.88 -13.17 -28.47
CA SER A 284 -1.71 -13.82 -29.50
C SER A 284 -0.87 -14.54 -30.57
N HIS A 285 0.07 -15.37 -30.12
CA HIS A 285 0.97 -16.14 -30.98
C HIS A 285 0.24 -17.40 -31.49
N ALA A 286 0.18 -17.54 -32.81
CA ALA A 286 -0.40 -18.74 -33.42
C ALA A 286 0.53 -19.96 -33.28
N ASP A 287 -0.01 -21.11 -32.96
CA ASP A 287 0.71 -22.39 -32.80
C ASP A 287 1.42 -22.83 -34.10
N LEU A 288 0.94 -22.37 -35.28
CA LEU A 288 1.55 -22.55 -36.56
C LEU A 288 3.00 -21.98 -36.62
N PHE A 289 3.27 -20.89 -35.91
CA PHE A 289 4.58 -20.22 -35.92
C PHE A 289 5.44 -20.59 -34.73
N ILE A 290 4.83 -20.93 -33.62
CA ILE A 290 5.51 -21.27 -32.37
C ILE A 290 4.78 -22.41 -31.65
N SER A 291 5.37 -23.60 -31.68
CA SER A 291 4.83 -24.75 -30.97
C SER A 291 5.04 -24.56 -29.46
N PRO A 292 3.99 -24.65 -28.62
CA PRO A 292 4.11 -24.55 -27.17
C PRO A 292 4.92 -25.73 -26.60
N GLY A 293 5.64 -25.48 -25.51
CA GLY A 293 6.33 -26.53 -24.77
C GLY A 293 5.37 -27.40 -23.96
N GLN A 294 5.81 -28.61 -23.61
CA GLN A 294 4.96 -29.59 -22.93
C GLN A 294 4.39 -29.08 -21.61
N LYS A 295 5.19 -28.34 -20.81
CA LYS A 295 4.73 -27.76 -19.54
C LYS A 295 3.55 -26.80 -19.73
N LEU A 296 3.56 -25.99 -20.79
CA LEU A 296 2.46 -25.07 -21.09
C LEU A 296 1.21 -25.85 -21.54
N ILE A 297 1.38 -26.89 -22.38
CA ILE A 297 0.27 -27.75 -22.82
C ILE A 297 -0.39 -28.44 -21.62
N ASP A 298 0.41 -29.03 -20.72
CA ASP A 298 -0.08 -29.71 -19.52
C ASP A 298 -0.82 -28.73 -18.59
N SER A 299 -0.26 -27.54 -18.41
CA SER A 299 -0.88 -26.47 -17.60
C SER A 299 -2.24 -26.02 -18.19
N ILE A 300 -2.32 -25.85 -19.51
CA ILE A 300 -3.57 -25.53 -20.21
C ILE A 300 -4.60 -26.67 -20.04
N SER A 301 -4.17 -27.93 -20.19
CA SER A 301 -5.04 -29.10 -20.08
C SER A 301 -5.62 -29.24 -18.67
N ASN A 302 -4.78 -29.05 -17.64
CA ASN A 302 -5.19 -29.05 -16.25
C ASN A 302 -6.23 -27.95 -15.98
N ASP A 303 -5.96 -26.72 -16.45
CA ASP A 303 -6.90 -25.61 -16.26
C ASP A 303 -8.22 -25.81 -17.01
N LYS A 304 -8.20 -26.35 -18.25
CA LYS A 304 -9.43 -26.67 -18.98
C LYS A 304 -10.33 -27.65 -18.22
N SER A 305 -9.74 -28.60 -17.50
CA SER A 305 -10.50 -29.57 -16.70
C SER A 305 -11.31 -28.90 -15.58
N LEU A 306 -10.93 -27.71 -15.14
CA LEU A 306 -11.64 -26.92 -14.12
C LEU A 306 -12.86 -26.15 -14.69
N PHE A 307 -12.97 -26.07 -16.02
CA PHE A 307 -14.03 -25.35 -16.73
C PHE A 307 -14.70 -26.22 -17.81
N PRO A 308 -15.40 -27.31 -17.45
CA PRO A 308 -15.90 -28.29 -18.41
C PRO A 308 -17.00 -27.75 -19.34
N SER A 309 -17.68 -26.66 -18.97
CA SER A 309 -18.71 -26.00 -19.79
C SER A 309 -18.17 -24.85 -20.66
N ASP A 310 -16.84 -24.73 -20.77
CA ASP A 310 -16.25 -23.64 -21.49
C ASP A 310 -16.12 -23.93 -22.99
N ASP A 311 -16.88 -23.20 -23.77
CA ASP A 311 -16.89 -23.19 -25.24
C ASP A 311 -15.76 -22.31 -25.85
N SER A 312 -14.69 -21.99 -25.08
CA SER A 312 -13.51 -21.31 -25.59
C SER A 312 -12.80 -22.24 -26.59
N GLY A 313 -13.35 -22.36 -27.80
CA GLY A 313 -13.00 -23.27 -28.87
C GLY A 313 -11.48 -23.50 -29.06
N ASN A 314 -11.10 -24.35 -30.01
CA ASN A 314 -9.69 -24.55 -30.39
C ASN A 314 -9.06 -23.20 -30.81
N ILE A 315 -8.63 -22.44 -29.82
CA ILE A 315 -7.86 -21.22 -30.05
C ILE A 315 -6.46 -21.72 -30.40
N ASN A 316 -6.07 -21.59 -31.67
CA ASN A 316 -4.71 -21.92 -32.15
C ASN A 316 -3.66 -20.89 -31.64
N GLU A 317 -3.91 -20.33 -30.43
CA GLU A 317 -3.08 -19.33 -29.75
C GLU A 317 -2.87 -19.76 -28.29
N PRO A 318 -1.95 -20.68 -28.02
CA PRO A 318 -1.82 -21.35 -26.71
C PRO A 318 -1.52 -20.40 -25.57
N TYR A 319 -0.69 -19.38 -25.79
CA TYR A 319 -0.35 -18.39 -24.75
C TYR A 319 -1.57 -17.53 -24.38
N ARG A 320 -2.33 -17.08 -25.38
CA ARG A 320 -3.58 -16.34 -25.18
C ARG A 320 -4.63 -17.20 -24.47
N LEU A 321 -4.75 -18.47 -24.85
CA LEU A 321 -5.66 -19.40 -24.19
C LEU A 321 -5.29 -19.57 -22.71
N LYS A 322 -4.00 -19.70 -22.38
CA LYS A 322 -3.56 -19.74 -20.98
C LYS A 322 -3.92 -18.45 -20.23
N CYS A 323 -3.72 -17.28 -20.84
CA CYS A 323 -4.17 -16.00 -20.24
C CYS A 323 -5.67 -15.94 -20.00
N LEU A 324 -6.50 -16.47 -20.92
CA LEU A 324 -7.95 -16.54 -20.74
C LEU A 324 -8.34 -17.44 -19.57
N LEU A 325 -7.66 -18.56 -19.36
CA LEU A 325 -7.90 -19.45 -18.23
C LEU A 325 -7.48 -18.82 -16.90
N ILE A 326 -6.35 -18.11 -16.89
CA ILE A 326 -5.91 -17.29 -15.73
C ILE A 326 -6.94 -16.20 -15.40
N ASP A 327 -7.43 -15.48 -16.42
CA ASP A 327 -8.49 -14.45 -16.26
C ASP A 327 -9.75 -15.02 -15.60
N LYS A 328 -10.20 -16.22 -16.03
CA LYS A 328 -11.34 -16.90 -15.44
C LYS A 328 -11.10 -17.27 -13.97
N LYS A 329 -9.94 -17.86 -13.64
CA LYS A 329 -9.60 -18.18 -12.25
C LYS A 329 -9.57 -16.92 -11.39
N LEU A 330 -8.99 -15.81 -11.86
CA LEU A 330 -8.96 -14.54 -11.14
C LEU A 330 -10.37 -13.96 -10.92
N LYS A 331 -11.25 -14.02 -11.94
CA LYS A 331 -12.66 -13.59 -11.81
C LYS A 331 -13.43 -14.42 -10.80
N ASN A 332 -13.20 -15.74 -10.79
CA ASN A 332 -13.80 -16.64 -9.80
C ASN A 332 -13.27 -16.34 -8.39
N THR A 333 -11.96 -16.09 -8.25
CA THR A 333 -11.35 -15.66 -6.97
C THR A 333 -11.99 -14.37 -6.47
N LEU A 334 -12.12 -13.36 -7.33
CA LEU A 334 -12.77 -12.10 -6.99
C LEU A 334 -14.23 -12.31 -6.58
N THR A 335 -14.97 -13.17 -7.28
CA THR A 335 -16.37 -13.48 -6.96
C THR A 335 -16.46 -14.20 -5.62
N TYR A 336 -15.59 -15.18 -5.37
CA TYR A 336 -15.52 -15.88 -4.09
C TYR A 336 -15.30 -14.89 -2.94
N LEU A 337 -14.28 -14.02 -3.02
CA LEU A 337 -13.99 -13.04 -1.96
C LEU A 337 -15.13 -12.03 -1.73
N LYS A 338 -15.85 -11.64 -2.78
CA LYS A 338 -17.01 -10.74 -2.66
C LYS A 338 -18.21 -11.39 -1.98
N THR A 339 -18.46 -12.64 -2.26
CA THR A 339 -19.62 -13.39 -1.74
C THR A 339 -19.33 -14.05 -0.40
N LEU A 340 -18.05 -14.18 -0.03
CA LEU A 340 -17.63 -14.78 1.22
C LEU A 340 -18.16 -14.00 2.42
N LYS A 341 -18.86 -14.71 3.30
CA LYS A 341 -19.23 -14.23 4.62
C LYS A 341 -18.34 -14.95 5.62
N LEU A 342 -17.45 -14.22 6.27
CA LEU A 342 -16.56 -14.77 7.26
C LEU A 342 -17.37 -15.41 8.40
N SER A 343 -17.01 -16.63 8.77
CA SER A 343 -17.68 -17.39 9.84
C SER A 343 -16.64 -18.18 10.62
N TRP A 344 -16.36 -17.72 11.82
CA TRP A 344 -15.42 -18.39 12.72
C TRP A 344 -15.90 -19.77 13.13
N GLY A 345 -14.99 -20.76 13.07
CA GLY A 345 -15.27 -22.16 13.44
C GLY A 345 -16.17 -22.93 12.46
N SER A 346 -16.46 -22.37 11.29
CA SER A 346 -17.21 -23.07 10.24
C SER A 346 -16.26 -23.59 9.18
N PRO A 347 -16.29 -24.89 8.83
CA PRO A 347 -15.48 -25.40 7.73
C PRO A 347 -15.90 -24.75 6.41
N VAL A 348 -14.93 -24.34 5.62
CA VAL A 348 -15.13 -23.76 4.30
C VAL A 348 -14.56 -24.68 3.25
N GLU A 349 -15.41 -25.10 2.31
CA GLU A 349 -14.95 -25.84 1.14
C GLU A 349 -14.50 -24.84 0.07
N LEU A 350 -13.21 -24.87 -0.25
CA LEU A 350 -12.62 -23.97 -1.24
C LEU A 350 -12.92 -24.44 -2.66
N PRO A 351 -13.45 -23.58 -3.56
CA PRO A 351 -13.63 -23.94 -4.95
C PRO A 351 -12.29 -24.28 -5.63
N LYS A 352 -12.26 -25.31 -6.46
CA LYS A 352 -11.03 -25.74 -7.16
C LYS A 352 -10.61 -24.80 -8.29
N ASN A 353 -11.53 -23.98 -8.81
CA ASN A 353 -11.33 -23.11 -9.96
C ASN A 353 -11.02 -21.65 -9.57
N ILE A 354 -10.42 -21.45 -8.40
CA ILE A 354 -9.93 -20.16 -7.90
C ILE A 354 -8.43 -20.24 -7.61
N TYR A 355 -7.80 -19.09 -7.45
CA TYR A 355 -6.49 -18.95 -6.80
C TYR A 355 -6.71 -18.62 -5.33
N PHE A 356 -6.30 -19.50 -4.44
CA PHE A 356 -6.33 -19.24 -3.00
C PHE A 356 -5.07 -18.48 -2.54
N HIS A 357 -3.92 -18.82 -3.11
CA HIS A 357 -2.64 -18.17 -2.85
C HIS A 357 -2.07 -17.51 -4.09
N SER A 358 -1.39 -16.38 -3.92
CA SER A 358 -0.75 -15.63 -5.01
C SER A 358 0.33 -16.41 -5.76
N HIS A 359 1.03 -17.35 -5.08
CA HIS A 359 2.02 -18.20 -5.73
C HIS A 359 1.44 -19.07 -6.85
N GLN A 360 0.17 -19.51 -6.75
CA GLN A 360 -0.50 -20.27 -7.81
C GLN A 360 -0.63 -19.46 -9.12
N LEU A 361 -0.92 -18.15 -9.00
CA LEU A 361 -0.89 -17.24 -10.15
C LEU A 361 0.52 -17.03 -10.67
N LEU A 362 1.51 -16.89 -9.77
CA LEU A 362 2.92 -16.77 -10.14
C LEU A 362 3.40 -17.98 -10.94
N ASP A 363 3.01 -19.19 -10.53
CA ASP A 363 3.38 -20.43 -11.22
C ASP A 363 2.79 -20.46 -12.65
N ASP A 364 1.52 -20.10 -12.80
CA ASP A 364 0.88 -20.01 -14.11
C ASP A 364 1.55 -18.96 -15.03
N LEU A 365 1.92 -17.79 -14.49
CA LEU A 365 2.62 -16.75 -15.25
C LEU A 365 4.04 -17.16 -15.61
N LYS A 366 4.76 -17.85 -14.70
CA LYS A 366 6.12 -18.37 -14.96
C LYS A 366 6.12 -19.42 -16.07
N VAL A 367 5.13 -20.31 -16.10
CA VAL A 367 5.01 -21.31 -17.19
C VAL A 367 4.96 -20.63 -18.56
N ILE A 368 4.24 -19.51 -18.69
CA ILE A 368 4.21 -18.72 -19.92
C ILE A 368 5.58 -18.07 -20.21
N ALA A 369 6.15 -17.40 -19.21
CA ALA A 369 7.41 -16.68 -19.36
C ALA A 369 8.58 -17.62 -19.72
N ASP A 370 8.70 -18.75 -19.02
CA ASP A 370 9.76 -19.73 -19.23
C ASP A 370 9.66 -20.39 -20.62
N ASP A 371 8.42 -20.67 -21.09
CA ASP A 371 8.23 -21.23 -22.43
C ASP A 371 8.65 -20.23 -23.52
N LEU A 372 8.26 -18.96 -23.41
CA LEU A 372 8.69 -17.89 -24.32
C LEU A 372 10.21 -17.73 -24.34
N LEU A 373 10.86 -17.71 -23.16
CA LEU A 373 12.31 -17.59 -23.05
C LEU A 373 13.02 -18.80 -23.69
N SER A 374 12.52 -20.02 -23.47
CA SER A 374 13.06 -21.25 -24.04
C SER A 374 13.02 -21.29 -25.57
N LYS A 375 12.07 -20.55 -26.17
CA LYS A 375 11.88 -20.42 -27.63
C LYS A 375 12.63 -19.21 -28.23
N GLY A 376 13.42 -18.48 -27.42
CA GLY A 376 14.19 -17.31 -27.87
C GLY A 376 13.40 -16.01 -27.93
N PHE A 377 12.17 -15.96 -27.42
CA PHE A 377 11.37 -14.73 -27.31
C PHE A 377 11.72 -13.93 -26.05
N SER A 378 13.00 -13.54 -25.94
CA SER A 378 13.53 -12.87 -24.74
C SER A 378 12.80 -11.57 -24.39
N ASN A 379 12.44 -10.75 -25.38
CA ASN A 379 11.71 -9.50 -25.13
C ASN A 379 10.26 -9.75 -24.66
N ALA A 380 9.59 -10.76 -25.18
CA ALA A 380 8.24 -11.09 -24.74
C ALA A 380 8.24 -11.75 -23.35
N GLY A 381 9.19 -12.65 -23.08
CA GLY A 381 9.32 -13.32 -21.78
C GLY A 381 9.79 -12.39 -20.65
N ASN A 382 10.58 -11.34 -20.96
CA ASN A 382 11.06 -10.34 -20.01
C ASN A 382 10.28 -9.00 -20.04
N GLY A 383 9.19 -8.93 -20.83
CA GLY A 383 8.36 -7.73 -20.97
C GLY A 383 7.22 -7.67 -19.96
N SER A 384 6.01 -7.39 -20.47
CA SER A 384 4.81 -7.19 -19.66
C SER A 384 4.47 -8.37 -18.73
N ILE A 385 4.82 -9.59 -19.11
CA ILE A 385 4.61 -10.76 -18.25
C ILE A 385 5.53 -10.72 -17.02
N ARG A 386 6.78 -10.30 -17.17
CA ARG A 386 7.72 -10.13 -16.05
C ARG A 386 7.26 -9.00 -15.12
N ASP A 387 6.76 -7.90 -15.69
CA ASP A 387 6.18 -6.82 -14.91
C ASP A 387 5.02 -7.32 -14.03
N LEU A 388 4.14 -8.14 -14.60
CA LEU A 388 3.02 -8.72 -13.84
C LEU A 388 3.51 -9.71 -12.77
N ILE A 389 4.50 -10.53 -13.06
CA ILE A 389 5.15 -11.42 -12.08
C ILE A 389 5.72 -10.61 -10.91
N CYS A 390 6.41 -9.49 -11.18
CA CYS A 390 6.94 -8.61 -10.15
C CYS A 390 5.81 -8.02 -9.29
N LEU A 391 4.73 -7.52 -9.91
CA LEU A 391 3.57 -6.99 -9.18
C LEU A 391 2.93 -8.04 -8.26
N VAL A 392 2.75 -9.27 -8.76
CA VAL A 392 2.16 -10.36 -7.95
C VAL A 392 3.10 -10.79 -6.82
N LYS A 393 4.43 -10.77 -7.02
CA LYS A 393 5.41 -11.02 -5.95
C LYS A 393 5.29 -9.99 -4.82
N VAL A 394 5.10 -8.69 -5.15
CA VAL A 394 5.12 -7.57 -4.20
C VAL A 394 3.76 -7.35 -3.53
N PHE A 395 2.68 -7.28 -4.31
CA PHE A 395 1.35 -6.93 -3.82
C PHE A 395 0.46 -8.13 -3.52
N LYS A 396 0.89 -9.33 -3.91
CA LYS A 396 0.14 -10.59 -3.71
C LYS A 396 -1.35 -10.43 -4.10
N PHE A 397 -2.28 -10.96 -3.29
CA PHE A 397 -3.72 -10.79 -3.49
C PHE A 397 -4.37 -9.81 -2.51
N HIS A 398 -3.57 -9.08 -1.74
CA HIS A 398 -4.08 -8.22 -0.67
C HIS A 398 -3.61 -6.76 -0.73
N LEU A 399 -2.78 -6.38 -1.71
CA LEU A 399 -2.22 -5.03 -1.90
C LEU A 399 -1.34 -4.57 -0.73
N PHE A 400 -1.84 -4.71 0.50
CA PHE A 400 -1.13 -4.48 1.76
C PHE A 400 -1.37 -5.63 2.72
N SER A 401 -0.35 -6.02 3.50
CA SER A 401 -0.59 -6.70 4.76
C SER A 401 -1.16 -5.67 5.75
N LEU A 402 -2.25 -6.03 6.43
CA LEU A 402 -2.86 -5.13 7.40
C LEU A 402 -2.40 -5.50 8.81
N ASP A 403 -1.67 -4.61 9.48
CA ASP A 403 -1.29 -4.78 10.86
C ASP A 403 -2.47 -4.44 11.76
N ILE A 404 -2.75 -5.30 12.73
CA ILE A 404 -3.73 -5.03 13.78
C ILE A 404 -3.00 -4.42 14.97
N ARG A 405 -3.41 -3.22 15.39
CA ARG A 405 -2.81 -2.53 16.53
C ARG A 405 -3.85 -2.24 17.59
N GLN A 406 -3.53 -2.56 18.86
CA GLN A 406 -4.42 -2.30 20.00
C GLN A 406 -3.61 -2.00 21.26
N ASN A 407 -4.18 -1.20 22.14
CA ASN A 407 -3.61 -0.83 23.43
C ASN A 407 -3.64 -1.98 24.43
N SER A 408 -2.52 -2.22 25.14
CA SER A 408 -2.36 -3.28 26.15
C SER A 408 -3.45 -3.26 27.25
N ASN A 409 -3.84 -2.07 27.69
CA ASN A 409 -4.89 -1.93 28.72
C ASN A 409 -6.26 -2.49 28.27
N ARG A 410 -6.57 -2.47 26.96
CA ARG A 410 -7.84 -3.04 26.47
C ARG A 410 -7.82 -4.57 26.55
N HIS A 411 -6.68 -5.21 26.29
CA HIS A 411 -6.55 -6.66 26.46
C HIS A 411 -6.71 -7.07 27.90
N GLY A 412 -5.99 -6.42 28.83
CA GLY A 412 -6.09 -6.71 30.26
C GLY A 412 -7.50 -6.54 30.82
N ARG A 413 -8.22 -5.46 30.43
CA ARG A 413 -9.62 -5.25 30.86
C ARG A 413 -10.57 -6.30 30.28
N ALA A 414 -10.44 -6.62 29.00
CA ALA A 414 -11.26 -7.63 28.35
C ALA A 414 -11.03 -9.02 28.98
N LEU A 415 -9.78 -9.38 29.22
CA LEU A 415 -9.44 -10.64 29.87
C LEU A 415 -9.95 -10.71 31.30
N ALA A 416 -9.84 -9.62 32.08
CA ALA A 416 -10.36 -9.56 33.44
C ALA A 416 -11.88 -9.77 33.49
N GLU A 417 -12.64 -9.15 32.57
CA GLU A 417 -14.08 -9.35 32.47
C GLU A 417 -14.42 -10.82 32.13
N ILE A 418 -13.71 -11.41 31.18
CA ILE A 418 -13.91 -12.81 30.77
C ILE A 418 -13.62 -13.75 31.97
N LEU A 419 -12.47 -13.60 32.62
CA LEU A 419 -12.06 -14.45 33.74
C LEU A 419 -13.05 -14.38 34.91
N LYS A 420 -13.57 -13.19 35.19
CA LYS A 420 -14.60 -12.99 36.21
C LYS A 420 -15.93 -13.63 35.80
N SER A 421 -16.39 -13.38 34.58
CA SER A 421 -17.67 -13.90 34.06
C SER A 421 -17.72 -15.42 34.01
N GLU A 422 -16.58 -16.05 33.65
CA GLU A 422 -16.45 -17.51 33.59
C GLU A 422 -16.06 -18.14 34.94
N GLY A 423 -16.00 -17.37 36.02
CA GLY A 423 -15.72 -17.85 37.36
C GLY A 423 -14.29 -18.39 37.55
N VAL A 424 -13.34 -17.95 36.75
CA VAL A 424 -11.94 -18.43 36.79
C VAL A 424 -11.11 -17.60 37.75
N LEU A 425 -11.25 -16.26 37.70
CA LEU A 425 -10.47 -15.36 38.55
C LEU A 425 -11.19 -13.98 38.65
N GLU A 426 -11.49 -13.53 39.88
CA GLU A 426 -12.24 -12.27 40.06
C GLU A 426 -11.37 -11.01 39.96
N ASN A 427 -10.12 -11.07 40.41
CA ASN A 427 -9.28 -9.92 40.70
C ASN A 427 -8.03 -9.85 39.79
N TYR A 428 -8.13 -10.23 38.51
CA TYR A 428 -7.01 -10.30 37.59
C TYR A 428 -6.22 -8.98 37.48
N LEU A 429 -6.89 -7.84 37.39
CA LEU A 429 -6.22 -6.52 37.26
C LEU A 429 -5.41 -6.13 38.49
N GLN A 430 -5.72 -6.71 39.66
CA GLN A 430 -5.04 -6.41 40.92
C GLN A 430 -3.81 -7.30 41.17
N LEU A 431 -3.59 -8.30 40.35
CA LEU A 431 -2.40 -9.15 40.44
C LEU A 431 -1.15 -8.36 40.11
N ASP A 432 -0.06 -8.64 40.80
CA ASP A 432 1.25 -8.14 40.42
C ASP A 432 1.74 -8.78 39.10
N PRO A 433 2.70 -8.17 38.39
CA PRO A 433 3.17 -8.66 37.10
C PRO A 433 3.64 -10.13 37.13
N THR A 434 4.33 -10.57 38.17
CA THR A 434 4.84 -11.94 38.29
C THR A 434 3.69 -12.93 38.35
N LYS A 435 2.68 -12.67 39.19
CA LYS A 435 1.50 -13.54 39.31
C LYS A 435 0.66 -13.55 38.00
N LYS A 436 0.61 -12.46 37.27
CA LYS A 436 -0.02 -12.43 35.94
C LYS A 436 0.71 -13.36 34.98
N LEU A 437 2.05 -13.29 34.94
CA LEU A 437 2.88 -14.17 34.09
C LEU A 437 2.65 -15.63 34.42
N GLU A 438 2.70 -16.00 35.71
CA GLU A 438 2.47 -17.37 36.18
C GLU A 438 1.07 -17.84 35.76
N PHE A 439 0.03 -17.09 36.11
CA PHE A 439 -1.36 -17.42 35.79
C PHE A 439 -1.59 -17.59 34.29
N LEU A 440 -1.11 -16.66 33.47
CA LEU A 440 -1.29 -16.70 32.00
C LEU A 440 -0.51 -17.87 31.37
N SER A 441 0.69 -18.17 31.88
CA SER A 441 1.47 -19.31 31.43
C SER A 441 0.75 -20.63 31.74
N GLU A 442 0.16 -20.77 32.91
CA GLU A 442 -0.67 -21.92 33.26
C GLU A 442 -1.92 -22.01 32.41
N GLU A 443 -2.62 -20.89 32.21
CA GLU A 443 -3.87 -20.83 31.41
C GLU A 443 -3.62 -21.21 29.95
N LEU A 444 -2.53 -20.75 29.35
CA LEU A 444 -2.13 -21.12 28.00
C LEU A 444 -1.89 -22.61 27.78
N ASN A 445 -1.50 -23.33 28.81
CA ASN A 445 -1.28 -24.79 28.78
C ASN A 445 -2.56 -25.62 29.03
N LYS A 446 -3.69 -24.98 29.37
CA LYS A 446 -4.95 -25.69 29.58
C LYS A 446 -5.63 -26.03 28.25
N ASN A 447 -6.16 -27.24 28.14
CA ASN A 447 -6.84 -27.70 26.91
C ASN A 447 -8.34 -27.32 26.85
N ARG A 448 -8.88 -26.66 27.87
CA ARG A 448 -10.27 -26.20 27.85
C ARG A 448 -10.42 -24.84 27.17
N PRO A 449 -11.50 -24.60 26.42
CA PRO A 449 -11.80 -23.26 25.97
C PRO A 449 -12.13 -22.37 27.16
N LEU A 450 -11.63 -21.13 27.13
CA LEU A 450 -11.90 -20.08 28.10
C LEU A 450 -13.08 -19.21 27.66
N ILE A 451 -13.19 -18.93 26.36
CA ILE A 451 -14.17 -18.00 25.80
C ILE A 451 -15.28 -18.78 25.09
N PRO A 452 -16.54 -18.68 25.53
CA PRO A 452 -17.66 -19.39 24.90
C PRO A 452 -17.93 -18.87 23.48
N ALA A 453 -18.53 -19.70 22.64
CA ALA A 453 -18.92 -19.32 21.28
C ALA A 453 -19.87 -18.11 21.28
N ARG A 454 -20.88 -18.11 22.16
CA ARG A 454 -21.80 -16.99 22.32
C ARG A 454 -21.29 -16.01 23.37
N LEU A 455 -20.89 -14.82 22.93
CA LEU A 455 -20.37 -13.78 23.79
C LEU A 455 -21.50 -13.10 24.59
N LYS A 456 -21.25 -12.89 25.89
CA LYS A 456 -22.17 -12.22 26.84
C LYS A 456 -21.42 -11.16 27.68
N TYR A 457 -20.47 -10.48 27.07
CA TYR A 457 -19.60 -9.50 27.70
C TYR A 457 -19.98 -8.09 27.26
N SER A 458 -19.31 -7.08 27.81
CA SER A 458 -19.43 -5.69 27.36
C SER A 458 -19.08 -5.57 25.87
N GLU A 459 -19.54 -4.48 25.24
CA GLU A 459 -19.27 -4.21 23.83
C GLU A 459 -17.76 -4.17 23.55
N ASP A 460 -16.96 -3.54 24.43
CA ASP A 460 -15.52 -3.45 24.32
C ASP A 460 -14.84 -4.84 24.35
N THR A 461 -15.24 -5.69 25.30
CA THR A 461 -14.71 -7.05 25.41
C THR A 461 -15.14 -7.92 24.24
N CYS A 462 -16.40 -7.80 23.81
CA CYS A 462 -16.89 -8.46 22.61
C CYS A 462 -16.10 -8.05 21.36
N GLU A 463 -15.75 -6.76 21.23
CA GLU A 463 -14.98 -6.25 20.09
C GLU A 463 -13.55 -6.85 20.07
N VAL A 464 -12.87 -6.93 21.23
CA VAL A 464 -11.55 -7.59 21.31
C VAL A 464 -11.65 -9.04 20.83
N VAL A 465 -12.59 -9.84 21.38
CA VAL A 465 -12.75 -11.24 20.99
C VAL A 465 -13.10 -11.41 19.52
N LYS A 466 -14.04 -10.59 19.00
CA LYS A 466 -14.43 -10.61 17.59
C LYS A 466 -13.28 -10.26 16.67
N THR A 467 -12.39 -9.35 17.07
CA THR A 467 -11.20 -9.02 16.30
C THR A 467 -10.34 -10.26 16.06
N PHE A 468 -10.00 -11.03 17.09
CA PHE A 468 -9.22 -12.26 16.94
C PHE A 468 -9.96 -13.34 16.14
N ARG A 469 -11.27 -13.50 16.34
CA ARG A 469 -12.09 -14.43 15.54
C ARG A 469 -12.15 -14.04 14.07
N THR A 470 -12.23 -12.75 13.77
CA THR A 470 -12.18 -12.23 12.39
C THR A 470 -10.82 -12.51 11.76
N MET A 471 -9.73 -12.28 12.50
CA MET A 471 -8.37 -12.62 12.02
C MET A 471 -8.24 -14.13 11.70
N ALA A 472 -8.74 -14.99 12.56
CA ALA A 472 -8.74 -16.44 12.33
C ALA A 472 -9.57 -16.82 11.09
N SER A 473 -10.77 -16.27 10.96
CA SER A 473 -11.62 -16.52 9.79
C SER A 473 -10.95 -16.07 8.48
N ILE A 474 -10.24 -14.94 8.49
CA ILE A 474 -9.49 -14.44 7.33
C ILE A 474 -8.33 -15.39 7.00
N ALA A 475 -7.56 -15.81 8.01
CA ALA A 475 -6.44 -16.73 7.82
C ALA A 475 -6.89 -18.07 7.22
N GLU A 476 -8.01 -18.62 7.67
CA GLU A 476 -8.54 -19.91 7.22
C GLU A 476 -9.26 -19.82 5.86
N GLN A 477 -10.03 -18.75 5.64
CA GLN A 477 -10.98 -18.67 4.52
C GLN A 477 -10.49 -17.81 3.36
N GLN A 478 -9.40 -17.06 3.55
CA GLN A 478 -8.81 -16.20 2.51
C GLN A 478 -7.32 -16.49 2.35
N ASN A 479 -6.49 -15.92 3.21
CA ASN A 479 -5.04 -16.11 3.20
C ASN A 479 -4.45 -15.60 4.52
N PRO A 480 -3.61 -16.38 5.24
CA PRO A 480 -2.96 -15.94 6.48
C PRO A 480 -2.03 -14.73 6.30
N GLU A 481 -1.43 -14.55 5.13
CA GLU A 481 -0.49 -13.44 4.85
C GLU A 481 -1.15 -12.04 4.87
N VAL A 482 -2.49 -11.96 4.88
CA VAL A 482 -3.24 -10.69 4.88
C VAL A 482 -3.16 -10.00 6.24
N LEU A 483 -3.12 -10.78 7.33
CA LEU A 483 -3.15 -10.33 8.72
C LEU A 483 -2.09 -11.09 9.53
N SER A 484 -0.82 -10.84 9.26
CA SER A 484 0.27 -11.57 9.94
C SER A 484 0.71 -10.92 11.24
N THR A 485 0.54 -9.61 11.41
CA THR A 485 1.13 -8.86 12.52
C THR A 485 0.07 -8.31 13.48
N TYR A 486 0.28 -8.54 14.77
CA TYR A 486 -0.49 -7.94 15.86
C TYR A 486 0.40 -7.07 16.73
N ILE A 487 0.17 -5.76 16.73
CA ILE A 487 0.97 -4.77 17.44
C ILE A 487 0.31 -4.42 18.77
N ILE A 488 1.05 -4.47 19.86
CA ILE A 488 0.59 -4.08 21.19
C ILE A 488 1.19 -2.71 21.53
N SER A 489 0.37 -1.67 21.56
CA SER A 489 0.81 -0.34 22.02
C SER A 489 0.86 -0.26 23.55
N SER A 490 1.69 0.64 24.06
CA SER A 490 1.89 0.88 25.50
C SER A 490 2.26 -0.40 26.27
N THR A 491 3.11 -1.23 25.67
CA THR A 491 3.62 -2.43 26.34
C THR A 491 4.63 -2.05 27.42
N THR A 492 4.43 -2.53 28.63
CA THR A 492 5.35 -2.29 29.78
C THR A 492 5.91 -3.58 30.37
N ASP A 493 5.30 -4.74 30.08
CA ASP A 493 5.68 -6.02 30.68
C ASP A 493 5.36 -7.18 29.74
N ALA A 494 6.01 -8.33 29.96
CA ALA A 494 5.85 -9.54 29.16
C ALA A 494 4.45 -10.17 29.27
N TYR A 495 3.72 -9.96 30.37
CA TYR A 495 2.36 -10.50 30.50
C TYR A 495 1.38 -9.90 29.47
N HIS A 496 1.63 -8.70 28.92
CA HIS A 496 0.81 -8.14 27.83
C HIS A 496 0.87 -9.00 26.55
N ILE A 497 2.02 -9.62 26.29
CA ILE A 497 2.18 -10.57 25.18
C ILE A 497 1.37 -11.83 25.44
N LEU A 498 1.43 -12.36 26.68
CA LEU A 498 0.67 -13.55 27.06
C LEU A 498 -0.85 -13.31 27.04
N GLU A 499 -1.33 -12.12 27.42
CA GLU A 499 -2.74 -11.73 27.28
C GLU A 499 -3.20 -11.88 25.82
N VAL A 500 -2.43 -11.36 24.87
CA VAL A 500 -2.73 -11.47 23.43
C VAL A 500 -2.66 -12.93 22.96
N LEU A 501 -1.69 -13.71 23.43
CA LEU A 501 -1.60 -15.15 23.11
C LEU A 501 -2.81 -15.94 23.61
N VAL A 502 -3.41 -15.58 24.76
CA VAL A 502 -4.66 -16.20 25.22
C VAL A 502 -5.79 -15.95 24.22
N PHE A 503 -6.00 -14.70 23.75
CA PHE A 503 -7.01 -14.41 22.73
C PHE A 503 -6.71 -15.11 21.41
N ALA A 504 -5.45 -15.16 20.99
CA ALA A 504 -5.02 -15.84 19.77
C ALA A 504 -5.30 -17.35 19.83
N ARG A 505 -4.99 -18.01 20.97
CA ARG A 505 -5.32 -19.42 21.21
C ARG A 505 -6.84 -19.67 21.13
N GLU A 506 -7.63 -18.85 21.81
CA GLU A 506 -9.09 -18.99 21.84
C GLU A 506 -9.74 -18.79 20.45
N ALA A 507 -9.08 -18.05 19.58
CA ALA A 507 -9.53 -17.86 18.20
C ALA A 507 -9.02 -18.95 17.23
N GLY A 508 -7.98 -19.72 17.59
CA GLY A 508 -7.35 -20.72 16.72
C GLY A 508 -6.16 -20.18 15.92
N LEU A 509 -5.64 -18.98 16.28
CA LEU A 509 -4.46 -18.38 15.64
C LEU A 509 -3.13 -18.88 16.22
N PHE A 510 -3.16 -19.50 17.38
CA PHE A 510 -1.98 -19.97 18.11
C PHE A 510 -2.27 -21.29 18.83
N SER A 511 -1.33 -22.23 18.79
CA SER A 511 -1.39 -23.48 19.54
C SER A 511 0.00 -23.90 20.02
N ILE A 512 0.16 -24.02 21.35
CA ILE A 512 1.39 -24.57 21.93
C ILE A 512 1.46 -26.05 21.59
N LYS A 513 0.35 -26.79 21.70
CA LYS A 513 0.28 -28.21 21.47
C LYS A 513 0.69 -28.62 20.07
N ASP A 514 0.19 -27.87 19.06
CA ASP A 514 0.42 -28.15 17.65
C ASP A 514 1.61 -27.37 17.11
N ASN A 515 2.28 -26.59 17.96
CA ASN A 515 3.49 -25.80 17.69
C ASN A 515 3.34 -24.88 16.46
N TYR A 516 2.27 -24.06 16.42
CA TYR A 516 2.10 -23.07 15.37
C TYR A 516 1.64 -21.72 15.92
N SER A 517 1.97 -20.65 15.16
CA SER A 517 1.39 -19.32 15.26
C SER A 517 1.13 -18.78 13.87
N LEU A 518 -0.08 -18.27 13.64
CA LEU A 518 -0.46 -17.61 12.39
C LEU A 518 -0.31 -16.08 12.47
N ILE A 519 0.15 -15.58 13.63
CA ILE A 519 0.39 -14.15 13.86
C ILE A 519 1.74 -13.92 14.51
N ASP A 520 2.38 -12.81 14.16
CA ASP A 520 3.55 -12.26 14.82
C ASP A 520 3.11 -11.17 15.81
N ILE A 521 3.53 -11.27 17.06
CA ILE A 521 3.19 -10.29 18.10
C ILE A 521 4.34 -9.32 18.27
N VAL A 522 4.09 -8.02 18.09
CA VAL A 522 5.08 -6.95 18.16
C VAL A 522 4.75 -5.99 19.30
N PRO A 523 5.49 -6.00 20.42
CA PRO A 523 5.29 -5.05 21.50
C PRO A 523 5.95 -3.71 21.19
N LEU A 524 5.26 -2.59 21.48
CA LEU A 524 5.81 -1.24 21.43
C LEU A 524 6.11 -0.72 22.83
N PHE A 525 7.37 -0.41 23.09
CA PHE A 525 7.87 0.16 24.36
C PHE A 525 7.96 1.69 24.23
N GLU A 526 6.81 2.34 24.08
CA GLU A 526 6.69 3.77 23.80
C GLU A 526 6.29 4.61 25.03
N ALA A 527 5.96 3.97 26.16
CA ALA A 527 5.64 4.67 27.39
C ALA A 527 6.93 5.22 28.02
N LEU A 528 7.02 6.54 28.20
CA LEU A 528 8.00 7.15 29.08
C LEU A 528 7.65 6.78 30.54
N LEU A 529 8.52 6.05 31.21
CA LEU A 529 8.41 5.71 32.64
C LEU A 529 8.70 6.93 33.51
#